data_959607114f1f7f12818b535ba207a068
#
_entry.id   959607114f1f7f12818b535ba207a068
#
_cell.length_a   1.000
_cell.length_b   1.000
_cell.length_c   1.000
_cell.angle_alpha   90.00
_cell.angle_beta   90.00
_cell.angle_gamma   90.00
#
_symmetry.space_group_name_H-M   'P 1'
#
loop_
_entity.id
_entity.type
_entity.pdbx_description
1 polymer ?
#
loop_
_entity_poly.entity_id
_entity_poly.type
_entity_poly.pdbx_seq_one_letter_code
_entity_poly.pdbx_strand_id
1 'polypeptide(L)'
;MNNLSLNTFPSISLLVTHYNRSKSLENLLNSFKDLNCSFGEIIVSDDGSEEKHIIKLKELSQKFTFNLVTTVKNKGLGNNINKGQDAVSKKYTLYIQEDFVPSPLFPSKLKDALSFIENDAELDIVRFYAYYAYPYLRPFNEDFSEMYIDKFASRYDKIYYYSDHPHLRRSSFFNKFGRYPEGLKGDITEYKMCISFIQNKGKGLFYNDFANLIRQENPEDEPSTMQRSNWKQNPNFVIRIMRDVYRQIKYNYDILMMKSLKS
;
A
#
# COMPACT_ATOMS: atom_id res chain seq x y z
N MET A 1 24.65 21.34 -16.19
CA MET A 1 23.47 21.38 -15.32
C MET A 1 22.41 20.52 -15.99
N ASN A 2 22.17 19.30 -15.51
CA ASN A 2 21.11 18.45 -16.07
C ASN A 2 19.76 19.10 -15.71
N ASN A 3 19.03 19.55 -16.72
CA ASN A 3 17.63 19.93 -16.59
C ASN A 3 16.83 18.67 -16.19
N LEU A 4 16.79 18.37 -14.89
CA LEU A 4 15.90 17.34 -14.36
C LEU A 4 14.47 17.83 -14.59
N SER A 5 13.75 17.18 -15.50
CA SER A 5 12.37 17.51 -15.81
C SER A 5 11.52 17.38 -14.54
N LEU A 6 10.69 18.38 -14.27
CA LEU A 6 9.75 18.35 -13.15
C LEU A 6 8.71 17.24 -13.36
N ASN A 7 8.58 16.32 -12.41
CA ASN A 7 7.61 15.24 -12.42
C ASN A 7 6.35 15.68 -11.66
N THR A 8 5.37 16.25 -12.36
CA THR A 8 4.15 16.79 -11.74
C THR A 8 2.99 15.83 -11.81
N PHE A 9 2.31 15.65 -10.68
CA PHE A 9 1.14 14.76 -10.50
C PHE A 9 -0.01 15.52 -9.81
N PRO A 10 -0.61 16.54 -10.45
CA PRO A 10 -1.61 17.42 -9.81
C PRO A 10 -2.92 16.69 -9.45
N SER A 11 -3.22 15.57 -10.10
CA SER A 11 -4.40 14.74 -9.83
C SER A 11 -4.17 13.67 -8.77
N ILE A 12 -2.97 13.58 -8.18
CA ILE A 12 -2.61 12.59 -7.18
C ILE A 12 -2.46 13.24 -5.80
N SER A 13 -3.11 12.66 -4.78
CA SER A 13 -2.76 12.84 -3.37
C SER A 13 -1.73 11.79 -2.98
N LEU A 14 -0.55 12.23 -2.50
CA LEU A 14 0.38 11.34 -1.81
C LEU A 14 -0.11 11.12 -0.39
N LEU A 15 -0.59 9.91 -0.07
CA LEU A 15 -1.01 9.50 1.27
C LEU A 15 0.08 8.64 1.91
N VAL A 16 0.69 9.16 2.97
CA VAL A 16 1.70 8.45 3.77
C VAL A 16 1.13 8.10 5.13
N THR A 17 1.15 6.82 5.50
CA THR A 17 0.89 6.39 6.88
C THR A 17 2.17 6.42 7.68
N HIS A 18 2.06 6.83 8.95
CA HIS A 18 3.20 7.03 9.85
C HIS A 18 2.87 6.57 11.27
N TYR A 19 3.88 5.98 11.96
CA TYR A 19 3.84 5.72 13.40
C TYR A 19 5.25 5.59 13.97
N ASN A 20 5.69 6.54 14.82
CA ASN A 20 6.97 6.55 15.55
C ASN A 20 8.23 6.42 14.66
N ARG A 21 8.20 6.86 13.40
CA ARG A 21 9.28 6.68 12.40
C ARG A 21 9.51 7.96 11.59
N SER A 22 9.66 9.09 12.29
CA SER A 22 9.74 10.42 11.66
C SER A 22 11.00 10.63 10.80
N LYS A 23 12.10 9.90 11.07
CA LYS A 23 13.32 9.91 10.24
C LYS A 23 13.08 9.17 8.92
N SER A 24 12.41 8.02 8.98
CA SER A 24 12.01 7.26 7.79
C SER A 24 11.10 8.12 6.90
N LEU A 25 10.12 8.82 7.48
CA LEU A 25 9.28 9.76 6.74
C LEU A 25 10.10 10.89 6.09
N GLU A 26 11.06 11.48 6.81
CA GLU A 26 11.92 12.52 6.24
C GLU A 26 12.71 11.98 5.04
N ASN A 27 13.23 10.76 5.12
CA ASN A 27 13.94 10.11 4.01
C ASN A 27 13.02 9.90 2.79
N LEU A 28 11.79 9.41 2.99
CA LEU A 28 10.81 9.26 1.92
C LEU A 28 10.50 10.59 1.23
N LEU A 29 10.22 11.65 2.01
CA LEU A 29 9.88 12.96 1.46
C LEU A 29 11.08 13.62 0.73
N ASN A 30 12.29 13.46 1.27
CA ASN A 30 13.51 13.90 0.56
C ASN A 30 13.68 13.13 -0.75
N SER A 31 13.45 11.82 -0.78
CA SER A 31 13.56 11.00 -2.01
C SER A 31 12.62 11.51 -3.10
N PHE A 32 11.36 11.83 -2.77
CA PHE A 32 10.45 12.44 -3.75
C PHE A 32 10.93 13.82 -4.22
N LYS A 33 11.47 14.63 -3.32
CA LYS A 33 12.05 15.93 -3.65
C LYS A 33 13.24 15.78 -4.59
N ASP A 34 14.16 14.85 -4.32
CA ASP A 34 15.35 14.60 -5.14
C ASP A 34 14.98 14.06 -6.53
N LEU A 35 13.87 13.32 -6.63
CA LEU A 35 13.28 12.88 -7.89
C LEU A 35 12.45 13.97 -8.60
N ASN A 36 12.43 15.22 -8.08
CA ASN A 36 11.61 16.33 -8.56
C ASN A 36 10.12 15.97 -8.73
N CYS A 37 9.58 15.13 -7.83
CA CYS A 37 8.16 14.80 -7.80
C CYS A 37 7.38 15.90 -7.08
N SER A 38 6.30 16.36 -7.73
CA SER A 38 5.32 17.29 -7.16
C SER A 38 3.93 16.66 -7.25
N PHE A 39 3.26 16.54 -6.13
CA PHE A 39 1.90 15.97 -6.02
C PHE A 39 0.88 17.09 -5.85
N GLY A 40 -0.40 16.81 -6.19
CA GLY A 40 -1.48 17.75 -5.98
C GLY A 40 -1.69 18.13 -4.51
N GLU A 41 -1.36 17.21 -3.61
CA GLU A 41 -1.27 17.39 -2.14
C GLU A 41 -0.49 16.24 -1.53
N ILE A 42 0.00 16.46 -0.31
CA ILE A 42 0.62 15.43 0.52
C ILE A 42 -0.16 15.35 1.83
N ILE A 43 -0.61 14.15 2.19
CA ILE A 43 -1.29 13.83 3.44
C ILE A 43 -0.39 12.88 4.24
N VAL A 44 -0.03 13.26 5.44
CA VAL A 44 0.65 12.37 6.40
C VAL A 44 -0.35 12.00 7.48
N SER A 45 -0.71 10.73 7.54
CA SER A 45 -1.62 10.18 8.53
C SER A 45 -0.82 9.51 9.64
N ASP A 46 -0.80 10.12 10.81
CA ASP A 46 -0.06 9.66 11.99
C ASP A 46 -0.98 8.91 12.96
N ASP A 47 -0.53 7.75 13.45
CA ASP A 47 -1.31 6.89 14.35
C ASP A 47 -1.02 7.15 15.83
N GLY A 48 -0.96 8.42 16.24
CA GLY A 48 -0.73 8.79 17.64
C GLY A 48 0.68 8.47 18.10
N SER A 49 1.66 8.93 17.36
CA SER A 49 3.08 8.80 17.71
C SER A 49 3.44 9.51 19.01
N GLU A 50 4.57 9.11 19.59
CA GLU A 50 5.19 9.76 20.75
C GLU A 50 5.50 11.25 20.46
N GLU A 51 5.51 12.07 21.49
CA GLU A 51 5.65 13.53 21.40
C GLU A 51 6.89 13.97 20.58
N LYS A 52 8.03 13.29 20.75
CA LYS A 52 9.26 13.57 19.99
C LYS A 52 9.06 13.48 18.48
N HIS A 53 8.26 12.49 18.03
CA HIS A 53 7.94 12.31 16.62
C HIS A 53 6.91 13.34 16.14
N ILE A 54 5.91 13.66 16.98
CA ILE A 54 4.91 14.71 16.65
C ILE A 54 5.58 16.08 16.48
N ILE A 55 6.55 16.43 17.33
CA ILE A 55 7.34 17.66 17.16
C ILE A 55 8.05 17.64 15.82
N LYS A 56 8.75 16.54 15.50
CA LYS A 56 9.45 16.38 14.21
C LYS A 56 8.49 16.44 13.03
N LEU A 57 7.30 15.83 13.10
CA LEU A 57 6.29 15.90 12.05
C LEU A 57 5.84 17.34 11.77
N LYS A 58 5.68 18.16 12.80
CA LYS A 58 5.33 19.59 12.65
C LYS A 58 6.43 20.36 11.94
N GLU A 59 7.71 20.10 12.24
CA GLU A 59 8.84 20.70 11.53
C GLU A 59 8.85 20.25 10.05
N LEU A 60 8.69 18.96 9.79
CA LEU A 60 8.65 18.41 8.45
C LEU A 60 7.47 18.96 7.64
N SER A 61 6.31 19.21 8.26
CA SER A 61 5.15 19.75 7.56
C SER A 61 5.39 21.16 7.03
N GLN A 62 6.24 21.95 7.68
CA GLN A 62 6.66 23.27 7.17
C GLN A 62 7.66 23.12 6.02
N LYS A 63 8.60 22.16 6.11
CA LYS A 63 9.63 21.90 5.10
C LYS A 63 9.06 21.36 3.79
N PHE A 64 8.06 20.45 3.86
CA PHE A 64 7.51 19.71 2.73
C PHE A 64 6.07 20.07 2.39
N THR A 65 5.46 20.98 3.13
CA THR A 65 4.08 21.47 2.91
C THR A 65 3.06 20.34 2.81
N PHE A 66 2.91 19.53 3.87
CA PHE A 66 1.91 18.49 3.93
C PHE A 66 0.83 18.75 4.99
N ASN A 67 -0.34 18.16 4.78
CA ASN A 67 -1.41 18.13 5.78
C ASN A 67 -1.17 16.95 6.75
N LEU A 68 -1.04 17.25 8.05
CA LEU A 68 -0.87 16.26 9.12
C LEU A 68 -2.22 15.93 9.74
N VAL A 69 -2.61 14.65 9.66
CA VAL A 69 -3.80 14.10 10.31
C VAL A 69 -3.37 13.11 11.39
N THR A 70 -3.66 13.38 12.66
CA THR A 70 -3.18 12.54 13.78
C THR A 70 -4.31 12.09 14.70
N THR A 71 -4.01 11.15 15.60
CA THR A 71 -4.86 10.70 16.69
C THR A 71 -4.14 10.85 18.03
N VAL A 72 -4.89 10.90 19.13
CA VAL A 72 -4.32 11.05 20.49
C VAL A 72 -3.50 9.81 20.91
N LYS A 73 -3.87 8.62 20.39
CA LYS A 73 -3.21 7.35 20.66
C LYS A 73 -3.28 6.43 19.46
N ASN A 74 -2.40 5.44 19.42
CA ASN A 74 -2.41 4.41 18.40
C ASN A 74 -3.77 3.68 18.33
N LYS A 75 -4.36 3.63 17.14
CA LYS A 75 -5.63 2.95 16.83
C LYS A 75 -5.46 1.85 15.78
N GLY A 76 -4.23 1.66 15.31
CA GLY A 76 -3.85 0.63 14.35
C GLY A 76 -3.99 1.04 12.89
N LEU A 77 -3.41 0.22 12.02
CA LEU A 77 -3.26 0.48 10.59
C LEU A 77 -4.58 0.84 9.89
N GLY A 78 -5.68 0.12 10.21
CA GLY A 78 -6.98 0.39 9.59
C GLY A 78 -7.48 1.79 9.84
N ASN A 79 -7.43 2.27 11.10
CA ASN A 79 -7.79 3.64 11.43
C ASN A 79 -6.85 4.65 10.75
N ASN A 80 -5.56 4.34 10.71
CA ASN A 80 -4.57 5.24 10.12
C ASN A 80 -4.79 5.43 8.62
N ILE A 81 -5.07 4.35 7.86
CA ILE A 81 -5.40 4.44 6.44
C ILE A 81 -6.75 5.13 6.21
N ASN A 82 -7.79 4.76 6.97
CA ASN A 82 -9.13 5.34 6.84
C ASN A 82 -9.12 6.85 7.03
N LYS A 83 -8.55 7.31 8.13
CA LYS A 83 -8.43 8.73 8.48
C LYS A 83 -7.63 9.52 7.45
N GLY A 84 -6.52 8.94 6.96
CA GLY A 84 -5.70 9.55 5.93
C GLY A 84 -6.45 9.66 4.60
N GLN A 85 -7.17 8.61 4.21
CA GLN A 85 -7.98 8.62 2.98
C GLN A 85 -9.15 9.61 3.05
N ASP A 86 -9.73 9.83 4.23
CA ASP A 86 -10.79 10.84 4.42
C ASP A 86 -10.28 12.27 4.20
N ALA A 87 -8.98 12.51 4.37
CA ALA A 87 -8.36 13.82 4.13
C ALA A 87 -7.92 14.04 2.67
N VAL A 88 -7.97 13.00 1.82
CA VAL A 88 -7.59 13.06 0.41
C VAL A 88 -8.62 13.82 -0.40
N SER A 89 -8.18 14.76 -1.25
CA SER A 89 -9.06 15.56 -2.11
C SER A 89 -8.87 15.34 -3.61
N LYS A 90 -7.75 14.72 -4.05
CA LYS A 90 -7.49 14.50 -5.47
C LYS A 90 -8.14 13.22 -5.99
N LYS A 91 -8.22 13.09 -7.31
CA LYS A 91 -8.91 11.98 -7.99
C LYS A 91 -8.25 10.61 -7.75
N TYR A 92 -6.93 10.61 -7.55
CA TYR A 92 -6.12 9.41 -7.30
C TYR A 92 -5.32 9.54 -6.03
N THR A 93 -5.08 8.41 -5.36
CA THR A 93 -4.26 8.31 -4.15
C THR A 93 -3.05 7.43 -4.45
N LEU A 94 -1.84 7.98 -4.34
CA LEU A 94 -0.63 7.19 -4.19
C LEU A 94 -0.48 6.88 -2.70
N TYR A 95 -0.77 5.64 -2.32
CA TYR A 95 -0.58 5.16 -0.96
C TYR A 95 0.81 4.59 -0.76
N ILE A 96 1.48 4.97 0.30
CA ILE A 96 2.80 4.49 0.68
C ILE A 96 2.97 4.56 2.21
N GLN A 97 3.78 3.68 2.79
CA GLN A 97 4.20 3.77 4.18
C GLN A 97 5.54 4.53 4.27
N GLU A 98 5.82 5.08 5.44
CA GLU A 98 6.96 5.96 5.68
C GLU A 98 8.34 5.32 5.45
N ASP A 99 8.44 3.99 5.46
CA ASP A 99 9.68 3.22 5.36
C ASP A 99 10.06 2.80 3.92
N PHE A 100 9.39 3.35 2.93
CA PHE A 100 9.70 3.08 1.53
C PHE A 100 10.50 4.20 0.89
N VAL A 101 11.43 3.83 0.01
CA VAL A 101 12.28 4.77 -0.74
C VAL A 101 12.16 4.46 -2.23
N PRO A 102 11.59 5.38 -3.04
CA PRO A 102 11.45 5.21 -4.47
C PRO A 102 12.80 5.34 -5.20
N SER A 103 12.97 4.55 -6.27
CA SER A 103 14.14 4.62 -7.16
C SER A 103 13.98 5.74 -8.21
N PRO A 104 15.05 6.09 -8.95
CA PRO A 104 14.99 7.05 -10.05
C PRO A 104 14.00 6.71 -11.17
N LEU A 105 13.62 5.46 -11.32
CA LEU A 105 12.62 5.00 -12.30
C LEU A 105 11.19 5.28 -11.87
N PHE A 106 10.95 5.46 -10.57
CA PHE A 106 9.61 5.56 -10.00
C PHE A 106 8.73 6.64 -10.66
N PRO A 107 9.22 7.88 -10.91
CA PRO A 107 8.38 8.92 -11.51
C PRO A 107 7.85 8.54 -12.90
N SER A 108 8.67 7.87 -13.72
CA SER A 108 8.25 7.38 -15.04
C SER A 108 7.16 6.32 -14.91
N LYS A 109 7.35 5.34 -14.01
CA LYS A 109 6.38 4.26 -13.80
C LYS A 109 5.10 4.73 -13.14
N LEU A 110 5.16 5.79 -12.33
CA LEU A 110 3.97 6.45 -11.80
C LEU A 110 3.18 7.19 -12.90
N LYS A 111 3.86 7.81 -13.89
CA LYS A 111 3.19 8.41 -15.07
C LYS A 111 2.47 7.35 -15.90
N ASP A 112 3.14 6.21 -16.16
CA ASP A 112 2.55 5.08 -16.87
C ASP A 112 1.30 4.58 -16.13
N ALA A 113 1.41 4.32 -14.83
CA ALA A 113 0.31 3.86 -13.97
C ALA A 113 -0.86 4.84 -13.94
N LEU A 114 -0.57 6.15 -13.86
CA LEU A 114 -1.61 7.19 -13.91
C LEU A 114 -2.34 7.16 -15.26
N SER A 115 -1.61 7.06 -16.36
CA SER A 115 -2.21 6.92 -17.69
C SER A 115 -3.12 5.69 -17.80
N PHE A 116 -2.70 4.54 -17.27
CA PHE A 116 -3.51 3.32 -17.32
C PHE A 116 -4.81 3.46 -16.54
N ILE A 117 -4.75 3.96 -15.30
CA ILE A 117 -5.94 4.11 -14.46
C ILE A 117 -6.87 5.22 -14.95
N GLU A 118 -6.36 6.21 -15.70
CA GLU A 118 -7.16 7.25 -16.34
C GLU A 118 -7.93 6.71 -17.54
N ASN A 119 -7.33 5.84 -18.33
CA ASN A 119 -7.88 5.30 -19.57
C ASN A 119 -8.76 4.05 -19.36
N ASP A 120 -8.64 3.33 -18.24
CA ASP A 120 -9.52 2.20 -17.91
C ASP A 120 -10.31 2.49 -16.64
N ALA A 121 -11.59 2.78 -16.77
CA ALA A 121 -12.51 3.08 -15.65
C ALA A 121 -12.66 1.90 -14.67
N GLU A 122 -12.42 0.68 -15.13
CA GLU A 122 -12.53 -0.53 -14.33
C GLU A 122 -11.25 -0.85 -13.53
N LEU A 123 -10.10 -0.25 -13.90
CA LEU A 123 -8.85 -0.44 -13.18
C LEU A 123 -8.89 0.29 -11.82
N ASP A 124 -8.76 -0.46 -10.76
CA ASP A 124 -8.90 0.05 -9.37
C ASP A 124 -7.55 0.43 -8.75
N ILE A 125 -6.50 -0.39 -9.00
CA ILE A 125 -5.16 -0.19 -8.43
C ILE A 125 -4.06 -0.52 -9.43
N VAL A 126 -2.88 0.13 -9.23
CA VAL A 126 -1.60 -0.27 -9.84
C VAL A 126 -0.58 -0.43 -8.72
N ARG A 127 -0.06 -1.63 -8.53
CA ARG A 127 0.86 -1.99 -7.44
C ARG A 127 2.30 -1.85 -7.90
N PHE A 128 3.14 -1.26 -7.04
CA PHE A 128 4.55 -1.00 -7.31
C PHE A 128 5.51 -1.85 -6.49
N TYR A 129 5.01 -2.54 -5.46
CA TYR A 129 5.84 -3.31 -4.56
C TYR A 129 5.13 -4.57 -4.05
N ALA A 130 5.91 -5.60 -3.77
CA ALA A 130 5.52 -6.78 -3.00
C ALA A 130 6.77 -7.45 -2.42
N TYR A 131 6.62 -8.24 -1.36
CA TYR A 131 7.70 -9.12 -0.88
C TYR A 131 7.99 -10.29 -1.83
N TYR A 132 6.96 -10.74 -2.56
CA TYR A 132 7.03 -11.82 -3.55
C TYR A 132 6.12 -11.49 -4.72
N ALA A 133 6.50 -11.93 -5.91
CA ALA A 133 5.65 -11.78 -7.09
C ALA A 133 4.28 -12.43 -6.85
N TYR A 134 3.22 -11.73 -7.23
CA TYR A 134 1.88 -12.31 -7.25
C TYR A 134 1.83 -13.44 -8.30
N PRO A 135 1.31 -14.64 -7.98
CA PRO A 135 1.50 -15.82 -8.84
C PRO A 135 0.60 -15.86 -10.10
N TYR A 136 -0.47 -15.06 -10.14
CA TYR A 136 -1.45 -15.09 -11.23
C TYR A 136 -1.39 -13.77 -12.01
N LEU A 137 -0.42 -13.70 -12.93
CA LEU A 137 -0.14 -12.52 -13.75
C LEU A 137 -0.30 -12.86 -15.24
N ARG A 138 -0.87 -11.93 -16.00
CA ARG A 138 -0.89 -11.94 -17.48
C ARG A 138 -0.13 -10.71 -17.97
N PRO A 139 0.72 -10.84 -19.01
CA PRO A 139 1.38 -9.68 -19.57
C PRO A 139 0.37 -8.61 -20.00
N PHE A 140 0.56 -7.37 -19.55
CA PHE A 140 -0.18 -6.21 -20.00
C PHE A 140 0.65 -5.39 -20.99
N ASN A 141 1.91 -5.13 -20.64
CA ASN A 141 2.95 -4.59 -21.51
C ASN A 141 4.33 -5.07 -21.02
N GLU A 142 5.42 -4.47 -21.49
CA GLU A 142 6.79 -4.85 -21.09
C GLU A 142 7.03 -4.73 -19.59
N ASP A 143 6.46 -3.70 -18.94
CA ASP A 143 6.73 -3.33 -17.56
C ASP A 143 5.66 -3.78 -16.57
N PHE A 144 4.43 -4.00 -17.02
CA PHE A 144 3.28 -4.29 -16.17
C PHE A 144 2.55 -5.54 -16.59
N SER A 145 1.99 -6.23 -15.60
CA SER A 145 1.12 -7.37 -15.77
C SER A 145 -0.24 -7.15 -15.12
N GLU A 146 -1.30 -7.67 -15.74
CA GLU A 146 -2.64 -7.73 -15.15
C GLU A 146 -2.66 -8.81 -14.08
N MET A 147 -3.12 -8.45 -12.90
CA MET A 147 -3.40 -9.42 -11.83
C MET A 147 -4.76 -10.07 -12.08
N TYR A 148 -4.85 -11.37 -11.97
CA TYR A 148 -6.12 -12.10 -12.06
C TYR A 148 -6.23 -13.16 -10.98
N ILE A 149 -7.43 -13.67 -10.76
CA ILE A 149 -7.68 -14.84 -9.90
C ILE A 149 -8.09 -15.99 -10.81
N ASP A 150 -7.26 -17.03 -10.83
CA ASP A 150 -7.61 -18.25 -11.54
C ASP A 150 -8.82 -18.92 -10.86
N LYS A 151 -9.80 -19.34 -11.67
CA LYS A 151 -10.99 -20.06 -11.17
C LYS A 151 -10.62 -21.37 -10.46
N PHE A 152 -9.52 -21.98 -10.87
CA PHE A 152 -8.99 -23.22 -10.29
C PHE A 152 -7.77 -23.01 -9.42
N ALA A 153 -7.56 -21.76 -8.94
CA ALA A 153 -6.43 -21.43 -8.10
C ALA A 153 -6.31 -22.37 -6.91
N SER A 154 -5.42 -23.36 -7.03
CA SER A 154 -5.12 -24.35 -5.99
C SER A 154 -4.24 -23.77 -4.88
N ARG A 155 -3.58 -22.62 -5.15
CA ARG A 155 -2.67 -21.97 -4.21
C ARG A 155 -3.40 -20.90 -3.41
N TYR A 156 -3.09 -20.85 -2.11
CA TYR A 156 -3.66 -19.85 -1.18
C TYR A 156 -3.17 -18.42 -1.48
N ASP A 157 -2.14 -18.25 -2.30
CA ASP A 157 -1.47 -16.97 -2.61
C ASP A 157 -2.40 -15.93 -3.28
N LYS A 158 -3.62 -16.32 -3.69
CA LYS A 158 -4.66 -15.40 -4.15
C LYS A 158 -5.03 -14.31 -3.13
N ILE A 159 -4.76 -14.52 -1.83
CA ILE A 159 -4.94 -13.49 -0.81
C ILE A 159 -3.92 -12.36 -0.89
N TYR A 160 -2.90 -12.47 -1.75
CA TYR A 160 -1.99 -11.39 -2.06
C TYR A 160 -2.43 -10.58 -3.30
N TYR A 161 -3.66 -10.80 -3.77
CA TYR A 161 -4.27 -10.03 -4.85
C TYR A 161 -4.39 -8.54 -4.51
N TYR A 162 -4.60 -8.21 -3.23
CA TYR A 162 -4.49 -6.88 -2.67
C TYR A 162 -3.47 -6.87 -1.53
N SER A 163 -2.78 -5.75 -1.35
CA SER A 163 -1.90 -5.52 -0.21
C SER A 163 -1.74 -4.02 0.05
N ASP A 164 -1.45 -3.65 1.31
CA ASP A 164 -1.20 -2.27 1.74
C ASP A 164 0.22 -1.78 1.39
N HIS A 165 0.93 -2.46 0.50
CA HIS A 165 2.19 -1.99 -0.06
C HIS A 165 1.97 -0.82 -1.03
N PRO A 166 3.02 -0.07 -1.41
CA PRO A 166 2.91 1.08 -2.29
C PRO A 166 2.10 0.80 -3.56
N HIS A 167 1.05 1.58 -3.77
CA HIS A 167 0.18 1.47 -4.95
C HIS A 167 -0.53 2.79 -5.28
N LEU A 168 -0.83 2.99 -6.56
CA LEU A 168 -1.75 4.01 -7.03
C LEU A 168 -3.16 3.42 -7.07
N ARG A 169 -4.16 4.16 -6.56
CA ARG A 169 -5.58 3.77 -6.60
C ARG A 169 -6.49 4.95 -6.87
N ARG A 170 -7.74 4.67 -7.21
CA ARG A 170 -8.79 5.70 -7.22
C ARG A 170 -9.05 6.17 -5.79
N SER A 171 -9.22 7.45 -5.56
CA SER A 171 -9.55 7.97 -4.22
C SER A 171 -10.94 7.53 -3.75
N SER A 172 -11.82 7.15 -4.69
CA SER A 172 -13.12 6.52 -4.42
C SER A 172 -13.05 5.03 -4.05
N PHE A 173 -11.87 4.49 -3.77
CA PHE A 173 -11.63 3.08 -3.46
C PHE A 173 -12.59 2.52 -2.41
N PHE A 174 -12.84 3.28 -1.35
CA PHE A 174 -13.75 2.84 -0.28
C PHE A 174 -15.22 2.72 -0.70
N ASN A 175 -15.65 3.43 -1.74
CA ASN A 175 -17.01 3.31 -2.26
C ASN A 175 -17.25 1.92 -2.89
N LYS A 176 -16.20 1.33 -3.47
CA LYS A 176 -16.28 0.01 -4.10
C LYS A 176 -15.96 -1.13 -3.15
N PHE A 177 -14.98 -0.95 -2.26
CA PHE A 177 -14.42 -2.04 -1.45
C PHE A 177 -14.73 -1.93 0.04
N GLY A 178 -15.30 -0.81 0.50
CA GLY A 178 -15.53 -0.52 1.91
C GLY A 178 -14.28 -0.01 2.63
N ARG A 179 -14.44 0.30 3.90
CA ARG A 179 -13.39 0.85 4.77
C ARG A 179 -12.60 -0.28 5.42
N TYR A 180 -11.36 0.01 5.76
CA TYR A 180 -10.57 -0.94 6.56
C TYR A 180 -11.20 -1.14 7.93
N PRO A 181 -11.30 -2.39 8.43
CA PRO A 181 -11.74 -2.63 9.79
C PRO A 181 -10.73 -2.10 10.79
N GLU A 182 -11.21 -1.36 11.78
CA GLU A 182 -10.39 -0.74 12.82
C GLU A 182 -10.26 -1.62 14.06
N GLY A 183 -9.24 -1.35 14.89
CA GLY A 183 -9.00 -2.07 16.14
C GLY A 183 -8.49 -3.51 15.97
N LEU A 184 -8.08 -3.90 14.77
CA LEU A 184 -7.50 -5.20 14.47
C LEU A 184 -5.99 -5.08 14.25
N LYS A 185 -5.29 -6.24 14.33
CA LYS A 185 -3.89 -6.31 13.92
C LYS A 185 -3.75 -5.99 12.42
N GLY A 186 -2.65 -5.37 12.01
CA GLY A 186 -2.43 -4.92 10.65
C GLY A 186 -2.60 -6.02 9.60
N ASP A 187 -2.06 -7.23 9.86
CA ASP A 187 -2.18 -8.39 8.97
C ASP A 187 -3.63 -8.87 8.79
N ILE A 188 -4.46 -8.76 9.84
CA ILE A 188 -5.89 -9.11 9.78
C ILE A 188 -6.66 -8.02 9.01
N THR A 189 -6.31 -6.76 9.24
CA THR A 189 -6.91 -5.61 8.56
C THR A 189 -6.67 -5.68 7.05
N GLU A 190 -5.43 -5.89 6.64
CA GLU A 190 -5.04 -6.07 5.24
C GLU A 190 -5.74 -7.28 4.60
N TYR A 191 -5.75 -8.43 5.31
CA TYR A 191 -6.41 -9.64 4.86
C TYR A 191 -7.91 -9.41 4.57
N LYS A 192 -8.63 -8.75 5.47
CA LYS A 192 -10.06 -8.46 5.27
C LYS A 192 -10.30 -7.52 4.11
N MET A 193 -9.43 -6.52 3.89
CA MET A 193 -9.51 -5.66 2.72
C MET A 193 -9.24 -6.45 1.43
N CYS A 194 -8.28 -7.37 1.42
CA CYS A 194 -8.04 -8.26 0.28
C CYS A 194 -9.27 -9.11 -0.05
N ILE A 195 -9.93 -9.70 0.96
CA ILE A 195 -11.18 -10.45 0.74
C ILE A 195 -12.25 -9.54 0.12
N SER A 196 -12.44 -8.34 0.67
CA SER A 196 -13.41 -7.37 0.10
C SER A 196 -13.05 -6.95 -1.33
N PHE A 197 -11.77 -6.76 -1.62
CA PHE A 197 -11.29 -6.46 -2.97
C PHE A 197 -11.63 -7.58 -3.97
N ILE A 198 -11.44 -8.85 -3.56
CA ILE A 198 -11.80 -10.03 -4.36
C ILE A 198 -13.31 -10.13 -4.56
N GLN A 199 -14.09 -10.02 -3.47
CA GLN A 199 -15.56 -10.13 -3.50
C GLN A 199 -16.20 -9.07 -4.41
N ASN A 200 -15.64 -7.86 -4.43
CA ASN A 200 -16.13 -6.75 -5.23
C ASN A 200 -15.43 -6.64 -6.61
N LYS A 201 -14.81 -7.73 -7.08
CA LYS A 201 -14.20 -7.84 -8.42
C LYS A 201 -13.17 -6.74 -8.70
N GLY A 202 -12.31 -6.48 -7.72
CA GLY A 202 -11.22 -5.51 -7.89
C GLY A 202 -10.29 -5.91 -9.05
N LYS A 203 -9.87 -4.93 -9.83
CA LYS A 203 -8.90 -5.08 -10.93
C LYS A 203 -7.63 -4.35 -10.63
N GLY A 204 -6.50 -4.96 -10.91
CA GLY A 204 -5.19 -4.37 -10.64
C GLY A 204 -4.13 -4.73 -11.66
N LEU A 205 -3.21 -3.80 -11.85
CA LEU A 205 -1.93 -4.04 -12.52
C LEU A 205 -0.82 -4.18 -11.47
N PHE A 206 0.22 -4.90 -11.85
CA PHE A 206 1.39 -5.16 -11.04
C PHE A 206 2.64 -4.80 -11.84
N TYR A 207 3.54 -3.99 -11.27
CA TYR A 207 4.81 -3.68 -11.89
C TYR A 207 5.76 -4.88 -11.80
N ASN A 208 6.30 -5.32 -12.93
CA ASN A 208 7.04 -6.59 -13.05
C ASN A 208 8.37 -6.57 -12.29
N ASP A 209 9.13 -5.47 -12.37
CA ASP A 209 10.42 -5.31 -11.68
C ASP A 209 10.27 -4.59 -10.33
N PHE A 210 9.29 -5.02 -9.53
CA PHE A 210 8.93 -4.40 -8.25
C PHE A 210 10.07 -4.34 -7.23
N ALA A 211 11.03 -5.26 -7.31
CA ALA A 211 12.16 -5.32 -6.38
C ALA A 211 13.13 -4.13 -6.55
N ASN A 212 13.18 -3.54 -7.75
CA ASN A 212 14.09 -2.44 -8.10
C ASN A 212 13.39 -1.07 -8.16
N LEU A 213 12.04 -1.03 -8.08
CA LEU A 213 11.30 0.23 -8.21
C LEU A 213 11.20 1.00 -6.90
N ILE A 214 10.92 0.29 -5.81
CA ILE A 214 10.78 0.86 -4.46
C ILE A 214 11.47 -0.09 -3.49
N ARG A 215 12.28 0.48 -2.58
CA ARG A 215 12.97 -0.29 -1.54
C ARG A 215 12.35 0.00 -0.18
N GLN A 216 12.12 -1.01 0.64
CA GLN A 216 11.75 -0.84 2.04
C GLN A 216 13.01 -0.74 2.90
N GLU A 217 13.10 0.30 3.73
CA GLU A 217 14.21 0.53 4.65
C GLU A 217 13.71 0.46 6.09
N ASN A 218 14.37 -0.38 6.90
CA ASN A 218 14.10 -0.52 8.33
C ASN A 218 15.38 -0.20 9.11
N PRO A 219 15.67 1.07 9.36
CA PRO A 219 16.86 1.46 10.12
C PRO A 219 16.79 0.92 11.56
N GLU A 220 17.94 0.63 12.16
CA GLU A 220 18.01 0.05 13.50
C GLU A 220 17.40 0.93 14.59
N ASP A 221 17.45 2.24 14.43
CA ASP A 221 16.88 3.25 15.33
C ASP A 221 15.35 3.43 15.15
N GLU A 222 14.78 2.95 14.04
CA GLU A 222 13.33 2.95 13.77
C GLU A 222 12.90 1.57 13.24
N PRO A 223 12.95 0.50 14.04
CA PRO A 223 12.63 -0.84 13.58
C PRO A 223 11.16 -1.01 13.18
N SER A 224 10.87 -2.02 12.37
CA SER A 224 9.50 -2.36 12.00
C SER A 224 8.66 -2.69 13.24
N THR A 225 7.47 -2.10 13.35
CA THR A 225 6.52 -2.37 14.43
C THR A 225 5.77 -3.69 14.27
N MET A 226 5.94 -4.40 13.15
CA MET A 226 5.28 -5.69 12.88
C MET A 226 6.00 -6.86 13.56
N GLN A 227 5.39 -7.46 14.57
CA GLN A 227 5.86 -8.72 15.17
C GLN A 227 5.46 -9.92 14.31
N ARG A 228 6.45 -10.67 13.78
CA ARG A 228 6.23 -11.93 13.07
C ARG A 228 6.13 -13.09 14.05
N SER A 229 5.07 -13.90 14.01
CA SER A 229 4.91 -15.05 14.90
C SER A 229 5.79 -16.23 14.45
N ASN A 230 6.47 -16.89 15.41
CA ASN A 230 7.37 -18.06 15.18
C ASN A 230 6.67 -19.26 14.53
N TRP A 231 5.34 -19.42 14.70
CA TRP A 231 4.55 -20.48 14.06
C TRP A 231 4.56 -20.41 12.52
N LYS A 232 4.64 -19.21 11.95
CA LYS A 232 4.67 -19.02 10.49
C LYS A 232 5.99 -19.49 9.84
N GLN A 233 7.02 -19.76 10.62
CA GLN A 233 8.40 -20.04 10.16
C GLN A 233 8.82 -21.52 10.33
N ASN A 234 7.94 -22.41 10.81
CA ASN A 234 8.33 -23.82 11.04
C ASN A 234 8.63 -24.50 9.69
N PRO A 235 9.87 -25.01 9.47
CA PRO A 235 10.33 -25.56 8.18
C PRO A 235 9.87 -27.00 7.92
N ASN A 236 9.18 -27.65 8.86
CA ASN A 236 8.75 -29.05 8.72
C ASN A 236 7.81 -29.21 7.51
N PHE A 237 8.17 -30.10 6.58
CA PHE A 237 7.46 -30.32 5.32
C PHE A 237 5.98 -30.70 5.53
N VAL A 238 5.69 -31.58 6.48
CA VAL A 238 4.29 -32.02 6.78
C VAL A 238 3.47 -30.86 7.32
N ILE A 239 4.04 -30.10 8.27
CA ILE A 239 3.38 -28.92 8.84
C ILE A 239 3.11 -27.86 7.74
N ARG A 240 4.04 -27.72 6.79
CA ARG A 240 3.86 -26.82 5.64
C ARG A 240 2.67 -27.21 4.78
N ILE A 241 2.56 -28.49 4.41
CA ILE A 241 1.42 -29.00 3.61
C ILE A 241 0.10 -28.81 4.37
N MET A 242 0.03 -29.20 5.64
CA MET A 242 -1.19 -29.04 6.46
C MET A 242 -1.60 -27.56 6.55
N ARG A 243 -0.63 -26.66 6.73
CA ARG A 243 -0.87 -25.22 6.77
C ARG A 243 -1.38 -24.68 5.44
N ASP A 244 -0.83 -25.16 4.32
CA ASP A 244 -1.21 -24.70 2.97
C ASP A 244 -2.63 -25.20 2.61
N VAL A 245 -2.97 -26.44 2.94
CA VAL A 245 -4.33 -26.98 2.79
C VAL A 245 -5.32 -26.21 3.68
N TYR A 246 -4.99 -26.01 4.96
CA TYR A 246 -5.83 -25.21 5.86
C TYR A 246 -6.08 -23.80 5.33
N ARG A 247 -5.01 -23.11 4.87
CA ARG A 247 -5.12 -21.78 4.28
C ARG A 247 -6.00 -21.78 3.04
N GLN A 248 -5.84 -22.76 2.17
CA GLN A 248 -6.64 -22.87 0.95
C GLN A 248 -8.13 -23.02 1.28
N ILE A 249 -8.49 -23.90 2.22
CA ILE A 249 -9.88 -24.11 2.65
C ILE A 249 -10.41 -22.83 3.31
N LYS A 250 -9.68 -22.30 4.30
CA LYS A 250 -10.06 -21.10 5.04
C LYS A 250 -10.29 -19.91 4.10
N TYR A 251 -9.39 -19.63 3.20
CA TYR A 251 -9.49 -18.44 2.34
C TYR A 251 -10.60 -18.55 1.30
N ASN A 252 -10.85 -19.74 0.76
CA ASN A 252 -12.03 -19.95 -0.09
C ASN A 252 -13.33 -19.77 0.71
N TYR A 253 -13.40 -20.32 1.92
CA TYR A 253 -14.55 -20.12 2.80
C TYR A 253 -14.74 -18.62 3.10
N ASP A 254 -13.70 -17.92 3.48
CA ASP A 254 -13.77 -16.47 3.81
C ASP A 254 -14.18 -15.62 2.58
N ILE A 255 -13.71 -15.94 1.38
CA ILE A 255 -14.12 -15.25 0.14
C ILE A 255 -15.63 -15.44 -0.11
N LEU A 256 -16.18 -16.60 0.20
CA LEU A 256 -17.60 -16.90 -0.03
C LEU A 256 -18.51 -16.39 1.09
N MET A 257 -18.07 -16.52 2.34
CA MET A 257 -18.93 -16.37 3.52
C MET A 257 -18.68 -15.12 4.36
N MET A 258 -17.49 -14.49 4.24
CA MET A 258 -17.22 -13.28 5.01
C MET A 258 -18.09 -12.13 4.50
N LYS A 259 -18.71 -11.40 5.42
CA LYS A 259 -19.43 -10.17 5.08
C LYS A 259 -18.49 -9.17 4.40
N SER A 260 -18.87 -8.67 3.23
CA SER A 260 -18.13 -7.61 2.53
C SER A 260 -17.97 -6.38 3.43
N LEU A 261 -16.84 -5.69 3.31
CA LEU A 261 -16.62 -4.40 3.98
C LEU A 261 -17.43 -3.27 3.33
N LYS A 262 -17.96 -3.50 2.13
CA LYS A 262 -18.87 -2.58 1.46
C LYS A 262 -20.20 -2.59 2.22
N SER A 263 -20.54 -1.47 2.82
CA SER A 263 -21.84 -1.25 3.52
C SER A 263 -22.95 -0.98 2.53
#